data_7a54fd0f446acdb82d23ebc6ee8aac52
#
_entry.id   7a54fd0f446acdb82d23ebc6ee8aac52
#
_cell.length_a   1.000
_cell.length_b   1.000
_cell.length_c   1.000
_cell.angle_alpha   90.00
_cell.angle_beta   90.00
_cell.angle_gamma   90.00
#
_symmetry.space_group_name_H-M   'P 1'
#
loop_
_entity.id
_entity.type
_entity.pdbx_description
1 polymer ?
#
loop_
_entity_poly.entity_id
_entity_poly.type
_entity_poly.pdbx_seq_one_letter_code
_entity_poly.pdbx_strand_id
1 'polypeptide(L)'
;MLNVSIVLYNPDWKQVTTLTRALLECSHVRRIYWVDNSPTLQEPPVLSNQVKYIFNNQNLGYGAAHNIAIRESIYDDIPFHLVVNPDIVVTSDVITTLLQFIQQHQE
;
A
#
# COMPACT_ATOMS: atom_id res chain seq x y z
N MET A 1 -4.83 -13.48 1.50
CA MET A 1 -4.07 -12.32 2.03
C MET A 1 -3.53 -11.49 0.89
N LEU A 2 -3.46 -10.21 1.09
CA LEU A 2 -2.86 -9.29 0.12
C LEU A 2 -1.98 -8.27 0.83
N ASN A 3 -0.97 -7.77 0.12
CA ASN A 3 -0.24 -6.58 0.49
C ASN A 3 -0.70 -5.40 -0.36
N VAL A 4 -0.45 -4.20 0.13
CA VAL A 4 -0.82 -2.95 -0.53
C VAL A 4 0.41 -2.07 -0.61
N SER A 5 0.60 -1.35 -1.72
CA SER A 5 1.61 -0.30 -1.81
C SER A 5 0.97 1.02 -2.21
N ILE A 6 1.46 2.08 -1.57
CA ILE A 6 1.08 3.46 -1.82
C ILE A 6 2.38 4.23 -2.06
N VAL A 7 2.54 4.82 -3.25
CA VAL A 7 3.71 5.64 -3.57
C VAL A 7 3.43 7.08 -3.17
N LEU A 8 4.36 7.68 -2.43
CA LEU A 8 4.23 9.01 -1.86
C LEU A 8 5.25 9.96 -2.49
N TYR A 9 4.85 11.22 -2.61
CA TYR A 9 5.72 12.32 -2.98
C TYR A 9 5.19 13.59 -2.29
N ASN A 10 5.95 14.14 -1.35
CA ASN A 10 5.52 15.25 -0.50
C ASN A 10 4.10 15.03 0.02
N PRO A 11 3.87 13.91 0.74
CA PRO A 11 2.52 13.45 1.02
C PRO A 11 1.73 14.40 1.92
N ASP A 12 0.42 14.46 1.68
CA ASP A 12 -0.55 14.94 2.66
C ASP A 12 -0.82 13.78 3.62
N TRP A 13 -0.23 13.82 4.79
CA TRP A 13 -0.33 12.72 5.75
C TRP A 13 -1.76 12.50 6.25
N LYS A 14 -2.60 13.53 6.25
CA LYS A 14 -4.01 13.37 6.60
C LYS A 14 -4.72 12.47 5.59
N GLN A 15 -4.47 12.70 4.30
CA GLN A 15 -5.03 11.89 3.22
C GLN A 15 -4.50 10.45 3.26
N VAL A 16 -3.20 10.29 3.40
CA VAL A 16 -2.55 8.97 3.49
C VAL A 16 -3.06 8.19 4.70
N THR A 17 -3.20 8.85 5.85
CA THR A 17 -3.70 8.24 7.08
C THR A 17 -5.13 7.75 6.91
N THR A 18 -6.01 8.57 6.31
CA THR A 18 -7.41 8.19 6.08
C THR A 18 -7.50 6.94 5.21
N LEU A 19 -6.78 6.93 4.09
CA LEU A 19 -6.71 5.77 3.20
C LEU A 19 -6.18 4.53 3.92
N THR A 20 -5.08 4.68 4.64
CA THR A 20 -4.40 3.57 5.32
C THR A 20 -5.29 2.96 6.40
N ARG A 21 -5.99 3.79 7.17
CA ARG A 21 -6.93 3.28 8.19
C ARG A 21 -8.06 2.48 7.57
N ALA A 22 -8.60 2.93 6.42
CA ALA A 22 -9.62 2.16 5.70
C ALA A 22 -9.08 0.80 5.25
N LEU A 23 -7.85 0.75 4.73
CA LEU A 23 -7.21 -0.51 4.33
C LEU A 23 -6.95 -1.43 5.53
N LEU A 24 -6.57 -0.88 6.68
CA LEU A 24 -6.31 -1.66 7.89
C LEU A 24 -7.57 -2.31 8.47
N GLU A 25 -8.76 -1.79 8.15
CA GLU A 25 -10.02 -2.40 8.57
C GLU A 25 -10.30 -3.71 7.83
N CYS A 26 -9.66 -3.94 6.69
CA CYS A 26 -9.82 -5.16 5.92
C CYS A 26 -8.93 -6.26 6.49
N SER A 27 -9.52 -7.34 6.97
CA SER A 27 -8.78 -8.47 7.57
C SER A 27 -7.91 -9.22 6.57
N HIS A 28 -8.13 -9.04 5.27
CA HIS A 28 -7.33 -9.68 4.22
C HIS A 28 -6.03 -8.92 3.91
N VAL A 29 -5.90 -7.68 4.38
CA VAL A 29 -4.67 -6.90 4.19
C VAL A 29 -3.66 -7.33 5.24
N ARG A 30 -2.51 -7.84 4.76
CA ARG A 30 -1.41 -8.27 5.64
C ARG A 30 -0.47 -7.12 5.95
N ARG A 31 -0.02 -6.40 4.92
CA ARG A 31 0.96 -5.33 5.06
C ARG A 31 0.69 -4.20 4.09
N ILE A 32 0.95 -3.00 4.54
CA ILE A 32 0.83 -1.78 3.73
C ILE A 32 2.22 -1.15 3.65
N TYR A 33 2.69 -0.88 2.42
CA TYR A 33 3.96 -0.22 2.18
C TYR A 33 3.72 1.22 1.77
N TRP A 34 4.28 2.14 2.50
CA TRP A 34 4.40 3.55 2.11
C TRP A 34 5.77 3.72 1.48
N VAL A 35 5.82 3.77 0.14
CA VAL A 35 7.07 3.90 -0.61
C VAL A 35 7.22 5.36 -1.02
N ASP A 36 8.19 6.04 -0.42
CA ASP A 36 8.29 7.49 -0.48
C ASP A 36 9.39 7.94 -1.42
N ASN A 37 8.99 8.63 -2.49
CA ASN A 37 9.85 9.25 -3.50
C ASN A 37 10.12 10.73 -3.20
N SER A 38 9.77 11.22 -2.01
CA SER A 38 9.97 12.62 -1.64
C SER A 38 11.44 13.01 -1.63
N PRO A 39 11.76 14.30 -1.87
CA PRO A 39 13.15 14.75 -1.84
C PRO A 39 13.75 14.77 -0.44
N THR A 40 12.92 14.81 0.61
CA THR A 40 13.37 14.83 2.00
C THR A 40 12.66 13.75 2.81
N LEU A 41 13.38 13.17 3.75
CA LEU A 41 12.82 12.19 4.68
C LEU A 41 11.64 12.79 5.44
N GLN A 42 10.54 12.05 5.46
CA GLN A 42 9.33 12.43 6.18
C GLN A 42 9.33 11.88 7.60
N GLU A 43 8.44 12.41 8.43
CA GLU A 43 8.15 11.86 9.76
C GLU A 43 6.74 11.23 9.71
N PRO A 44 6.63 9.99 9.23
CA PRO A 44 5.32 9.38 9.05
C PRO A 44 4.65 9.10 10.39
N PRO A 45 3.31 9.23 10.45
CA PRO A 45 2.58 8.85 11.65
C PRO A 45 2.69 7.35 11.89
N VAL A 46 2.68 6.94 13.14
CA VAL A 46 2.67 5.53 13.54
C VAL A 46 1.22 5.08 13.68
N LEU A 47 0.74 4.23 12.79
CA LEU A 47 -0.64 3.75 12.79
C LEU A 47 -0.75 2.29 13.21
N SER A 48 0.18 1.44 12.76
CA SER A 48 0.12 0.01 12.97
C SER A 48 1.48 -0.60 12.60
N ASN A 49 1.83 -1.73 13.22
CA ASN A 49 3.01 -2.50 12.83
C ASN A 49 2.85 -3.20 11.48
N GLN A 50 1.65 -3.17 10.89
CA GLN A 50 1.41 -3.68 9.53
C GLN A 50 1.89 -2.69 8.46
N VAL A 51 2.15 -1.44 8.82
CA VAL A 51 2.59 -0.40 7.88
C VAL A 51 4.11 -0.31 7.90
N LYS A 52 4.72 -0.40 6.71
CA LYS A 52 6.17 -0.23 6.54
C LYS A 52 6.44 1.00 5.68
N TYR A 53 7.24 1.93 6.22
CA TYR A 53 7.67 3.13 5.50
C TYR A 53 9.04 2.87 4.86
N ILE A 54 9.14 3.11 3.54
CA ILE A 54 10.38 2.97 2.78
C ILE A 54 10.69 4.33 2.14
N PHE A 55 11.80 4.94 2.53
CA PHE A 55 12.26 6.20 1.95
C PHE A 55 13.32 5.93 0.89
N ASN A 56 13.05 6.33 -0.36
CA ASN A 56 13.94 6.05 -1.48
C ASN A 56 15.08 7.07 -1.62
N ASN A 57 14.98 8.21 -0.97
CA ASN A 57 15.94 9.32 -1.06
C ASN A 57 16.13 9.85 -2.49
N GLN A 58 15.18 9.58 -3.36
CA GLN A 58 15.11 10.09 -4.74
C GLN A 58 13.76 9.75 -5.33
N ASN A 59 13.38 10.43 -6.39
CA ASN A 59 12.17 10.10 -7.13
C ASN A 59 12.49 9.03 -8.17
N LEU A 60 12.13 7.78 -7.88
CA LEU A 60 12.32 6.64 -8.78
C LEU A 60 11.25 6.53 -9.85
N GLY A 61 10.21 7.37 -9.78
CA GLY A 61 9.01 7.21 -10.57
C GLY A 61 8.03 6.26 -9.91
N TYR A 62 6.81 6.26 -10.44
CA TYR A 62 5.67 5.56 -9.86
C TYR A 62 5.83 4.03 -9.89
N GLY A 63 6.14 3.50 -11.08
CA GLY A 63 6.21 2.04 -11.27
C GLY A 63 7.38 1.42 -10.52
N ALA A 64 8.56 2.04 -10.58
CA ALA A 64 9.75 1.52 -9.88
C ALA A 64 9.55 1.52 -8.37
N ALA A 65 8.87 2.53 -7.82
CA ALA A 65 8.58 2.61 -6.40
C ALA A 65 7.62 1.49 -5.97
N HIS A 66 6.53 1.26 -6.70
CA HIS A 66 5.63 0.15 -6.42
C HIS A 66 6.34 -1.21 -6.51
N ASN A 67 7.27 -1.35 -7.46
CA ASN A 67 8.02 -2.60 -7.64
C ASN A 67 8.84 -2.98 -6.40
N ILE A 68 9.30 -2.01 -5.62
CA ILE A 68 10.01 -2.30 -4.36
C ILE A 68 9.10 -3.09 -3.41
N ALA A 69 7.86 -2.64 -3.25
CA ALA A 69 6.88 -3.32 -2.40
C ALA A 69 6.41 -4.65 -3.02
N ILE A 70 6.24 -4.70 -4.33
CA ILE A 70 5.84 -5.92 -5.04
C ILE A 70 6.88 -7.03 -4.83
N ARG A 71 8.17 -6.70 -4.87
CA ARG A 71 9.24 -7.67 -4.59
C ARG A 71 9.15 -8.23 -3.19
N GLU A 72 8.80 -7.40 -2.20
CA GLU A 72 8.57 -7.86 -0.84
C GLU A 72 7.42 -8.86 -0.77
N SER A 73 6.33 -8.60 -1.50
CA SER A 73 5.19 -9.51 -1.57
C SER A 73 5.57 -10.85 -2.20
N ILE A 74 6.36 -10.83 -3.26
CA ILE A 74 6.85 -12.05 -3.92
C ILE A 74 7.74 -12.83 -2.96
N TYR A 75 8.66 -12.16 -2.28
CA TYR A 75 9.56 -12.77 -1.31
C TYR A 75 8.80 -13.46 -0.17
N ASP A 76 7.71 -12.83 0.29
CA ASP A 76 6.89 -13.33 1.40
C ASP A 76 5.79 -14.30 0.93
N ASP A 77 5.76 -14.67 -0.35
CA ASP A 77 4.74 -15.56 -0.94
C ASP A 77 3.30 -15.05 -0.73
N ILE A 78 3.11 -13.73 -0.80
CA ILE A 78 1.77 -13.15 -0.70
C ILE A 78 1.12 -13.18 -2.10
N PRO A 79 -0.03 -13.82 -2.27
CA PRO A 79 -0.58 -14.12 -3.59
C PRO A 79 -1.13 -12.89 -4.33
N PHE A 80 -1.50 -11.84 -3.62
CA PHE A 80 -2.09 -10.64 -4.23
C PHE A 80 -1.41 -9.38 -3.73
N HIS A 81 -1.24 -8.42 -4.64
CA HIS A 81 -0.67 -7.12 -4.31
C HIS A 81 -1.52 -6.02 -4.96
N LEU A 82 -2.01 -5.11 -4.15
CA LEU A 82 -2.84 -3.99 -4.59
C LEU A 82 -1.99 -2.72 -4.66
N VAL A 83 -2.02 -2.06 -5.80
CA VAL A 83 -1.36 -0.77 -6.06
C VAL A 83 -2.42 0.32 -5.94
N VAL A 84 -2.21 1.29 -5.05
CA VAL A 84 -3.20 2.32 -4.74
C VAL A 84 -2.57 3.70 -4.78
N ASN A 85 -3.27 4.66 -5.39
CA ASN A 85 -2.89 6.07 -5.32
C ASN A 85 -3.37 6.69 -4.00
N PRO A 86 -2.60 7.63 -3.41
CA PRO A 86 -2.96 8.19 -2.11
C PRO A 86 -4.25 9.03 -2.11
N ASP A 87 -4.73 9.48 -3.27
CA ASP A 87 -5.94 10.27 -3.41
C ASP A 87 -7.22 9.44 -3.57
N ILE A 88 -7.11 8.12 -3.57
CA ILE A 88 -8.25 7.21 -3.70
C ILE A 88 -8.95 7.05 -2.36
N VAL A 89 -10.29 7.02 -2.40
CA VAL A 89 -11.12 6.66 -1.25
C VAL A 89 -11.57 5.21 -1.43
N VAL A 90 -11.18 4.35 -0.49
CA VAL A 90 -11.58 2.94 -0.50
C VAL A 90 -12.26 2.58 0.81
N THR A 91 -13.15 1.59 0.75
CA THR A 91 -13.74 0.96 1.92
C THR A 91 -13.29 -0.49 2.01
N SER A 92 -13.35 -1.07 3.20
CA SER A 92 -13.01 -2.48 3.40
C SER A 92 -13.89 -3.41 2.56
N ASP A 93 -15.16 -3.02 2.35
CA ASP A 93 -16.08 -3.79 1.52
C ASP A 93 -15.63 -3.88 0.06
N VAL A 94 -15.09 -2.79 -0.48
CA VAL A 94 -14.56 -2.76 -1.84
C VAL A 94 -13.37 -3.73 -1.97
N ILE A 95 -12.47 -3.72 -1.01
CA ILE A 95 -11.32 -4.63 -1.00
C ILE A 95 -11.77 -6.08 -0.92
N THR A 96 -12.69 -6.39 -0.02
CA THR A 96 -13.23 -7.75 0.15
C THR A 96 -13.90 -8.23 -1.13
N THR A 97 -14.73 -7.38 -1.76
CA THR A 97 -15.41 -7.70 -3.01
C THR A 97 -14.41 -7.97 -4.13
N LEU A 98 -13.36 -7.15 -4.24
CA LEU A 98 -12.31 -7.32 -5.24
C LEU A 98 -11.58 -8.66 -5.06
N LEU A 99 -11.24 -9.01 -3.82
CA LEU A 99 -10.58 -10.28 -3.53
C LEU A 99 -11.46 -11.47 -3.88
N GLN A 100 -12.74 -11.42 -3.55
CA GLN A 100 -13.69 -12.48 -3.90
C GLN A 100 -13.78 -12.65 -5.42
N PHE A 101 -13.84 -11.54 -6.15
CA PHE A 101 -13.85 -11.58 -7.62
C PHE A 101 -12.59 -12.24 -8.19
N ILE A 102 -11.42 -11.84 -7.70
CA ILE A 102 -10.14 -12.39 -8.15
C ILE A 102 -10.07 -13.89 -7.88
N GLN A 103 -10.48 -14.33 -6.69
CA GLN A 103 -10.46 -15.74 -6.31
C GLN A 103 -11.42 -16.58 -7.16
N GLN A 104 -12.59 -16.04 -7.51
CA GLN A 104 -13.57 -16.74 -8.36
C GLN A 104 -13.11 -16.86 -9.82
N HIS A 105 -12.27 -15.95 -10.29
CA HIS A 105 -11.79 -15.91 -11.68
C HIS A 105 -10.35 -16.41 -11.83
N GLN A 106 -9.79 -16.94 -10.79
CA GLN A 106 -8.45 -17.53 -10.80
C GLN A 106 -8.50 -18.92 -11.39
N GLU A 107 -7.67 -19.15 -12.41
CA GLU A 107 -7.51 -20.46 -13.04
C GLU A 107 -6.36 -21.25 -12.43
#